data_2b84a4be418a14c2de3197487b376ccd
#
_entry.id   2b84a4be418a14c2de3197487b376ccd
#
_cell.length_a   1.000
_cell.length_b   1.000
_cell.length_c   1.000
_cell.angle_alpha   90.00
_cell.angle_beta   90.00
_cell.angle_gamma   90.00
#
_symmetry.space_group_name_H-M   'P 1'
#
loop_
_entity.id
_entity.type
_entity.pdbx_description
1 polymer ?
#
loop_
_entity_poly.entity_id
_entity_poly.type
_entity_poly.pdbx_seq_one_letter_code
_entity_poly.pdbx_strand_id
1 'polypeptide(L)'
;MILFGSILFGQTNFYLGADLSYVNEVEDAGAIYRYQKKKIDPYQLFAQKKCNLVRLRLWHQPSHSSYSNLADVTKSIQRAKKQGMQVLLDFHYSDTWADPEKQYIPKAWSEISDLKILGDSIYQYTYKTLEHLFRLKLLPEIVQIGNETNSEILQPEGKHAEKINWERNAFLLNQGLLAVKDFNEKHQTNIQRMLHIAQPENALWWFEEAHQNGIENYEWIGLSYYPLWSKYTMEQLPEALSILKEKYQKEIMIVETAYPFTLTNIDKANNILNEKALLPEFPCSPEGQKKYMISLVNQAIKGGAKGVIYWEPAWVTSNAHTLWGRGSHWDNATFFDSSNQNEALPVFDFFNPKNYLFQTN
;
A
#
# COMPACT_ATOMS: atom_id res chain seq x y z
N MET A 1 14.14 11.99 47.85
CA MET A 1 13.84 12.40 46.45
C MET A 1 14.19 11.19 45.56
N ILE A 2 13.21 10.34 45.28
CA ILE A 2 13.41 9.11 44.54
C ILE A 2 13.09 9.46 43.06
N LEU A 3 14.12 9.48 42.21
CA LEU A 3 13.99 9.63 40.77
C LEU A 3 13.40 8.31 40.20
N PHE A 4 12.15 8.33 39.80
CA PHE A 4 11.59 7.30 38.91
C PHE A 4 12.15 7.53 37.51
N GLY A 5 13.19 6.78 37.16
CA GLY A 5 13.63 6.66 35.79
C GLY A 5 12.55 5.94 34.99
N SER A 6 11.86 6.67 34.10
CA SER A 6 11.01 6.08 33.08
C SER A 6 11.89 5.29 32.14
N ILE A 7 11.86 3.96 32.23
CA ILE A 7 12.42 3.09 31.21
C ILE A 7 11.55 3.29 29.98
N LEU A 8 12.01 4.11 29.04
CA LEU A 8 11.52 4.11 27.67
C LEU A 8 11.90 2.76 27.07
N PHE A 9 10.98 1.82 27.11
CA PHE A 9 11.05 0.68 26.20
C PHE A 9 11.03 1.26 24.80
N GLY A 10 12.13 1.15 24.07
CA GLY A 10 12.19 1.47 22.65
C GLY A 10 11.09 0.68 21.95
N GLN A 11 9.99 1.35 21.58
CA GLN A 11 9.00 0.77 20.70
C GLN A 11 9.72 0.45 19.38
N THR A 12 9.90 -0.81 19.10
CA THR A 12 10.29 -1.27 17.76
C THR A 12 9.17 -0.81 16.83
N ASN A 13 9.44 0.25 16.05
CA ASN A 13 8.48 0.81 15.09
C ASN A 13 8.34 -0.15 13.90
N PHE A 14 7.66 -1.28 14.11
CA PHE A 14 7.28 -2.16 13.03
C PHE A 14 5.84 -1.84 12.61
N TYR A 15 5.64 -1.62 11.32
CA TYR A 15 4.33 -1.33 10.76
C TYR A 15 3.56 -2.60 10.47
N LEU A 16 2.40 -2.75 11.11
CA LEU A 16 1.39 -3.75 10.79
C LEU A 16 0.21 -2.99 10.21
N GLY A 17 0.11 -2.99 8.89
CA GLY A 17 -0.76 -2.08 8.16
C GLY A 17 -1.85 -2.75 7.34
N ALA A 18 -2.79 -1.93 6.88
CA ALA A 18 -3.87 -2.31 5.97
C ALA A 18 -4.09 -1.22 4.90
N ASP A 19 -4.25 -1.62 3.64
CA ASP A 19 -4.78 -0.72 2.61
C ASP A 19 -6.30 -0.67 2.75
N LEU A 20 -6.86 0.51 2.95
CA LEU A 20 -8.29 0.71 3.20
C LEU A 20 -8.92 1.64 2.16
N SER A 21 -8.37 1.65 0.95
CA SER A 21 -8.77 2.59 -0.11
C SER A 21 -10.21 2.39 -0.58
N TYR A 22 -10.75 1.17 -0.55
CA TYR A 22 -12.13 0.88 -0.96
C TYR A 22 -13.19 1.13 0.10
N VAL A 23 -12.83 1.37 1.37
CA VAL A 23 -13.80 1.38 2.48
C VAL A 23 -14.95 2.35 2.26
N ASN A 24 -14.67 3.60 1.87
CA ASN A 24 -15.74 4.59 1.66
C ASN A 24 -16.70 4.16 0.54
N GLU A 25 -16.17 3.65 -0.57
CA GLU A 25 -16.95 3.20 -1.72
C GLU A 25 -17.89 2.05 -1.38
N VAL A 26 -17.37 1.03 -0.69
CA VAL A 26 -18.19 -0.14 -0.36
C VAL A 26 -19.21 0.14 0.75
N GLU A 27 -18.90 1.04 1.70
CA GLU A 27 -19.87 1.50 2.70
C GLU A 27 -21.02 2.32 2.06
N ASP A 28 -20.69 3.24 1.15
CA ASP A 28 -21.68 4.02 0.41
C ASP A 28 -22.53 3.12 -0.51
N ALA A 29 -21.97 1.97 -0.95
CA ALA A 29 -22.67 0.92 -1.68
C ALA A 29 -23.42 -0.10 -0.78
N GLY A 30 -23.54 0.19 0.52
CA GLY A 30 -24.36 -0.57 1.47
C GLY A 30 -23.64 -1.64 2.28
N ALA A 31 -22.32 -1.74 2.21
CA ALA A 31 -21.59 -2.67 3.07
C ALA A 31 -21.71 -2.30 4.55
N ILE A 32 -21.86 -3.32 5.39
CA ILE A 32 -21.89 -3.17 6.84
C ILE A 32 -20.92 -4.19 7.44
N TYR A 33 -19.88 -3.70 8.13
CA TYR A 33 -18.92 -4.54 8.82
C TYR A 33 -19.40 -4.95 10.21
N ARG A 34 -19.04 -6.15 10.65
CA ARG A 34 -19.41 -6.67 11.96
C ARG A 34 -18.21 -7.28 12.68
N TYR A 35 -18.26 -7.12 14.01
CA TYR A 35 -17.39 -7.80 14.95
C TYR A 35 -18.20 -8.27 16.14
N GLN A 36 -18.10 -9.57 16.45
CA GLN A 36 -18.92 -10.22 17.48
C GLN A 36 -20.42 -9.96 17.26
N LYS A 37 -20.87 -10.09 16.00
CA LYS A 37 -22.25 -9.88 15.52
C LYS A 37 -22.76 -8.45 15.65
N LYS A 38 -21.94 -7.48 16.06
CA LYS A 38 -22.30 -6.06 16.17
C LYS A 38 -21.70 -5.27 15.03
N LYS A 39 -22.48 -4.29 14.51
CA LYS A 39 -21.97 -3.34 13.53
C LYS A 39 -20.81 -2.55 14.12
N ILE A 40 -19.77 -2.36 13.32
CA ILE A 40 -18.57 -1.61 13.69
C ILE A 40 -18.05 -0.79 12.50
N ASP A 41 -17.45 0.36 12.76
CA ASP A 41 -16.66 1.09 11.78
C ASP A 41 -15.36 0.32 11.50
N PRO A 42 -14.99 0.04 10.23
CA PRO A 42 -13.79 -0.74 9.92
C PRO A 42 -12.51 -0.04 10.41
N TYR A 43 -12.33 1.28 10.26
CA TYR A 43 -11.16 1.98 10.79
C TYR A 43 -11.03 1.81 12.31
N GLN A 44 -12.15 1.86 13.02
CA GLN A 44 -12.18 1.61 14.46
C GLN A 44 -11.74 0.16 14.77
N LEU A 45 -12.23 -0.83 14.03
CA LEU A 45 -11.88 -2.23 14.28
C LEU A 45 -10.39 -2.48 13.99
N PHE A 46 -9.87 -1.99 12.86
CA PHE A 46 -8.45 -2.12 12.54
C PHE A 46 -7.56 -1.54 13.65
N ALA A 47 -7.86 -0.33 14.13
CA ALA A 47 -7.14 0.29 15.24
C ALA A 47 -7.26 -0.51 16.56
N GLN A 48 -8.45 -0.98 16.92
CA GLN A 48 -8.66 -1.84 18.09
C GLN A 48 -7.85 -3.13 18.01
N LYS A 49 -7.63 -3.67 16.82
CA LYS A 49 -6.82 -4.85 16.55
C LYS A 49 -5.32 -4.55 16.48
N LYS A 50 -4.90 -3.31 16.66
CA LYS A 50 -3.49 -2.85 16.64
C LYS A 50 -2.89 -2.66 15.25
N CYS A 51 -3.70 -2.52 14.21
CA CYS A 51 -3.25 -1.90 12.97
C CYS A 51 -2.73 -0.50 13.28
N ASN A 52 -1.52 -0.17 12.82
CA ASN A 52 -0.88 1.11 13.15
C ASN A 52 -0.57 1.98 11.93
N LEU A 53 -0.75 1.44 10.72
CA LEU A 53 -0.54 2.14 9.45
C LEU A 53 -1.68 1.84 8.47
N VAL A 54 -2.25 2.87 7.87
CA VAL A 54 -3.23 2.74 6.79
C VAL A 54 -2.60 3.24 5.50
N ARG A 55 -2.57 2.40 4.46
CA ARG A 55 -2.20 2.81 3.10
C ARG A 55 -3.44 3.25 2.36
N LEU A 56 -3.34 4.34 1.58
CA LEU A 56 -4.44 4.93 0.83
C LEU A 56 -3.98 5.33 -0.56
N ARG A 57 -4.61 4.78 -1.57
CA ARG A 57 -4.41 5.06 -3.00
C ARG A 57 -4.98 6.43 -3.37
N LEU A 58 -4.21 7.22 -4.11
CA LEU A 58 -4.63 8.49 -4.67
C LEU A 58 -4.49 8.50 -6.19
N TRP A 59 -5.62 8.55 -6.89
CA TRP A 59 -5.70 8.86 -8.32
C TRP A 59 -5.72 10.37 -8.55
N HIS A 60 -5.28 10.80 -9.74
CA HIS A 60 -5.18 12.23 -10.04
C HIS A 60 -6.56 12.89 -10.18
N GLN A 61 -7.33 12.52 -11.20
CA GLN A 61 -8.70 13.03 -11.44
C GLN A 61 -9.55 11.93 -12.09
N PRO A 62 -9.94 10.89 -11.35
CA PRO A 62 -10.71 9.79 -11.92
C PRO A 62 -12.08 10.28 -12.40
N SER A 63 -12.39 10.03 -13.69
CA SER A 63 -13.69 10.38 -14.28
C SER A 63 -14.74 9.26 -14.12
N HIS A 64 -14.29 8.06 -13.86
CA HIS A 64 -15.12 6.85 -13.74
C HIS A 64 -15.54 6.54 -12.30
N SER A 65 -14.97 7.23 -11.31
CA SER A 65 -15.23 7.00 -9.89
C SER A 65 -15.21 8.34 -9.13
N SER A 66 -16.06 8.43 -8.11
CA SER A 66 -16.02 9.51 -7.12
C SER A 66 -15.07 9.21 -5.97
N TYR A 67 -14.40 8.08 -5.98
CA TYR A 67 -13.49 7.60 -4.93
C TYR A 67 -12.04 7.63 -5.39
N SER A 68 -11.12 7.44 -4.45
CA SER A 68 -9.67 7.52 -4.64
C SER A 68 -9.17 8.87 -5.20
N ASN A 69 -10.00 9.89 -5.31
CA ASN A 69 -9.59 11.27 -5.56
C ASN A 69 -9.20 11.97 -4.25
N LEU A 70 -8.67 13.19 -4.34
CA LEU A 70 -8.19 13.92 -3.16
C LEU A 70 -9.27 14.14 -2.08
N ALA A 71 -10.54 14.34 -2.46
CA ALA A 71 -11.62 14.55 -1.49
C ALA A 71 -11.92 13.26 -0.71
N ASP A 72 -12.05 12.14 -1.38
CA ASP A 72 -12.28 10.83 -0.78
C ASP A 72 -11.09 10.39 0.09
N VAL A 73 -9.88 10.53 -0.42
CA VAL A 73 -8.65 10.19 0.33
C VAL A 73 -8.51 11.07 1.57
N THR A 74 -8.86 12.36 1.49
CA THR A 74 -8.89 13.25 2.66
C THR A 74 -9.84 12.73 3.75
N LYS A 75 -11.04 12.26 3.36
CA LYS A 75 -12.00 11.61 4.28
C LYS A 75 -11.41 10.36 4.92
N SER A 76 -10.72 9.52 4.12
CA SER A 76 -10.08 8.30 4.60
C SER A 76 -8.92 8.59 5.57
N ILE A 77 -8.06 9.56 5.26
CA ILE A 77 -6.98 10.02 6.17
C ILE A 77 -7.57 10.52 7.49
N GLN A 78 -8.64 11.32 7.44
CA GLN A 78 -9.29 11.82 8.64
C GLN A 78 -9.83 10.69 9.53
N ARG A 79 -10.40 9.63 8.91
CA ARG A 79 -10.86 8.43 9.62
C ARG A 79 -9.70 7.68 10.29
N ALA A 80 -8.60 7.45 9.56
CA ALA A 80 -7.42 6.80 10.09
C ALA A 80 -6.78 7.58 11.26
N LYS A 81 -6.55 8.88 11.08
CA LYS A 81 -5.97 9.77 12.10
C LYS A 81 -6.83 9.88 13.35
N LYS A 82 -8.17 9.91 13.20
CA LYS A 82 -9.11 9.89 14.34
C LYS A 82 -8.95 8.64 15.22
N GLN A 83 -8.51 7.53 14.64
CA GLN A 83 -8.23 6.29 15.35
C GLN A 83 -6.77 6.16 15.83
N GLY A 84 -5.93 7.17 15.60
CA GLY A 84 -4.52 7.19 15.99
C GLY A 84 -3.60 6.38 15.07
N MET A 85 -4.07 5.97 13.89
CA MET A 85 -3.25 5.27 12.91
C MET A 85 -2.45 6.25 12.06
N GLN A 86 -1.24 5.86 11.69
CA GLN A 86 -0.41 6.56 10.72
C GLN A 86 -0.91 6.31 9.30
N VAL A 87 -0.47 7.13 8.35
CA VAL A 87 -0.90 7.04 6.95
C VAL A 87 0.29 6.96 6.02
N LEU A 88 0.24 6.02 5.07
CA LEU A 88 1.02 5.99 3.86
C LEU A 88 0.12 6.43 2.69
N LEU A 89 0.44 7.55 2.07
CA LEU A 89 -0.30 8.07 0.92
C LEU A 89 0.38 7.62 -0.37
N ASP A 90 -0.35 6.87 -1.19
CA ASP A 90 0.14 6.27 -2.42
C ASP A 90 -0.33 7.05 -3.66
N PHE A 91 0.57 7.81 -4.27
CA PHE A 91 0.32 8.53 -5.51
C PHE A 91 0.44 7.60 -6.72
N HIS A 92 -0.66 7.29 -7.38
CA HIS A 92 -0.63 6.52 -8.62
C HIS A 92 -0.16 7.34 -9.83
N TYR A 93 -0.23 8.68 -9.80
CA TYR A 93 0.00 9.56 -10.95
C TYR A 93 -0.76 9.13 -12.21
N SER A 94 -1.95 8.63 -12.00
CA SER A 94 -2.88 8.16 -13.02
C SER A 94 -4.32 8.51 -12.61
N ASP A 95 -5.25 8.51 -13.55
CA ASP A 95 -6.68 8.66 -13.26
C ASP A 95 -7.35 7.31 -12.93
N THR A 96 -6.58 6.23 -12.97
CA THR A 96 -7.02 4.87 -12.73
C THR A 96 -5.90 4.04 -12.06
N TRP A 97 -6.07 2.73 -12.01
CA TRP A 97 -5.06 1.81 -11.53
C TRP A 97 -3.72 2.00 -12.26
N ALA A 98 -2.66 2.15 -11.48
CA ALA A 98 -1.30 1.97 -11.92
C ALA A 98 -0.79 0.62 -11.39
N ASP A 99 -0.24 -0.20 -12.26
CA ASP A 99 0.33 -1.51 -11.98
C ASP A 99 1.52 -1.76 -12.94
N PRO A 100 2.26 -2.88 -12.85
CA PRO A 100 3.41 -3.12 -13.71
C PRO A 100 3.13 -3.03 -15.22
N GLU A 101 1.89 -3.26 -15.65
CA GLU A 101 1.47 -3.21 -17.05
C GLU A 101 0.77 -1.90 -17.44
N LYS A 102 0.29 -1.12 -16.46
CA LYS A 102 -0.54 0.07 -16.68
C LYS A 102 0.03 1.26 -15.90
N GLN A 103 0.88 2.02 -16.53
CA GLN A 103 1.44 3.25 -15.99
C GLN A 103 0.92 4.45 -16.80
N TYR A 104 -0.41 4.59 -16.89
CA TYR A 104 -1.05 5.54 -17.79
C TYR A 104 -1.02 6.97 -17.26
N ILE A 105 -0.63 7.90 -18.15
CA ILE A 105 -0.62 9.33 -17.87
C ILE A 105 -2.05 9.84 -17.57
N PRO A 106 -2.26 10.72 -16.56
CA PRO A 106 -3.54 11.35 -16.35
C PRO A 106 -4.00 12.13 -17.58
N LYS A 107 -5.31 12.12 -17.85
CA LYS A 107 -5.90 12.84 -18.98
C LYS A 107 -5.51 14.33 -18.98
N ALA A 108 -5.42 14.95 -17.81
CA ALA A 108 -5.04 16.36 -17.69
C ALA A 108 -3.61 16.67 -18.17
N TRP A 109 -2.75 15.65 -18.27
CA TRP A 109 -1.34 15.78 -18.69
C TRP A 109 -1.06 15.12 -20.04
N SER A 110 -2.03 14.48 -20.68
CA SER A 110 -1.85 13.67 -21.90
C SER A 110 -1.29 14.46 -23.10
N GLU A 111 -1.56 15.76 -23.18
CA GLU A 111 -1.08 16.63 -24.26
C GLU A 111 0.29 17.27 -23.97
N ILE A 112 0.90 16.98 -22.80
CA ILE A 112 2.20 17.55 -22.43
C ILE A 112 3.31 16.73 -23.06
N SER A 113 3.94 17.24 -24.10
CA SER A 113 5.08 16.62 -24.79
C SER A 113 6.44 17.04 -24.23
N ASP A 114 6.54 18.21 -23.60
CA ASP A 114 7.76 18.68 -22.96
C ASP A 114 7.98 17.99 -21.62
N LEU A 115 9.13 17.30 -21.50
CA LEU A 115 9.46 16.53 -20.32
C LEU A 115 9.59 17.37 -19.04
N LYS A 116 10.08 18.61 -19.16
CA LYS A 116 10.23 19.51 -18.00
C LYS A 116 8.87 19.97 -17.49
N ILE A 117 7.94 20.28 -18.40
CA ILE A 117 6.56 20.65 -18.05
C ILE A 117 5.83 19.46 -17.42
N LEU A 118 6.04 18.24 -17.96
CA LEU A 118 5.46 17.03 -17.39
C LEU A 118 6.02 16.76 -15.98
N GLY A 119 7.32 16.92 -15.78
CA GLY A 119 7.96 16.80 -14.48
C GLY A 119 7.44 17.85 -13.48
N ASP A 120 7.29 19.12 -13.91
CA ASP A 120 6.68 20.16 -13.07
C ASP A 120 5.23 19.80 -12.69
N SER A 121 4.48 19.14 -13.57
CA SER A 121 3.11 18.69 -13.28
C SER A 121 3.09 17.67 -12.12
N ILE A 122 4.03 16.70 -12.09
CA ILE A 122 4.20 15.78 -10.97
C ILE A 122 4.55 16.53 -9.69
N TYR A 123 5.56 17.42 -9.77
CA TYR A 123 6.01 18.23 -8.65
C TYR A 123 4.85 19.04 -8.06
N GLN A 124 4.16 19.82 -8.88
CA GLN A 124 3.06 20.67 -8.44
C GLN A 124 1.89 19.89 -7.86
N TYR A 125 1.53 18.76 -8.48
CA TYR A 125 0.45 17.92 -7.99
C TYR A 125 0.78 17.34 -6.60
N THR A 126 1.97 16.77 -6.44
CA THR A 126 2.44 16.24 -5.17
C THR A 126 2.50 17.32 -4.10
N TYR A 127 3.14 18.45 -4.40
CA TYR A 127 3.30 19.57 -3.47
C TYR A 127 1.95 20.15 -3.03
N LYS A 128 1.05 20.44 -3.98
CA LYS A 128 -0.29 21.00 -3.68
C LYS A 128 -1.17 20.03 -2.89
N THR A 129 -1.05 18.73 -3.16
CA THR A 129 -1.73 17.71 -2.35
C THR A 129 -1.28 17.75 -0.89
N LEU A 130 0.03 17.84 -0.66
CA LEU A 130 0.58 17.97 0.70
C LEU A 130 0.19 19.30 1.35
N GLU A 131 0.19 20.43 0.62
CA GLU A 131 -0.30 21.69 1.14
C GLU A 131 -1.78 21.63 1.55
N HIS A 132 -2.62 20.98 0.75
CA HIS A 132 -4.03 20.75 1.10
C HIS A 132 -4.17 19.99 2.41
N LEU A 133 -3.48 18.86 2.53
CA LEU A 133 -3.52 18.02 3.73
C LEU A 133 -2.91 18.72 4.96
N PHE A 134 -1.85 19.52 4.76
CA PHE A 134 -1.25 20.32 5.82
C PHE A 134 -2.21 21.33 6.44
N ARG A 135 -2.94 22.08 5.61
CA ARG A 135 -3.95 23.02 6.08
C ARG A 135 -5.05 22.36 6.90
N LEU A 136 -5.35 21.10 6.62
CA LEU A 136 -6.32 20.28 7.36
C LEU A 136 -5.72 19.56 8.57
N LYS A 137 -4.39 19.63 8.80
CA LYS A 137 -3.65 18.88 9.82
C LYS A 137 -3.76 17.35 9.62
N LEU A 138 -3.73 16.92 8.35
CA LEU A 138 -3.90 15.53 7.91
C LEU A 138 -2.69 15.00 7.12
N LEU A 139 -1.48 15.51 7.41
CA LEU A 139 -0.28 15.04 6.72
C LEU A 139 -0.07 13.53 6.90
N PRO A 140 0.29 12.80 5.84
CA PRO A 140 0.74 11.42 5.95
C PRO A 140 2.15 11.36 6.59
N GLU A 141 2.51 10.23 7.16
CA GLU A 141 3.86 9.96 7.64
C GLU A 141 4.78 9.50 6.53
N ILE A 142 4.22 8.79 5.54
CA ILE A 142 4.95 8.27 4.39
C ILE A 142 4.18 8.63 3.12
N VAL A 143 4.91 9.00 2.08
CA VAL A 143 4.38 9.24 0.72
C VAL A 143 5.05 8.27 -0.23
N GLN A 144 4.26 7.51 -0.95
CA GLN A 144 4.70 6.61 -2.02
C GLN A 144 4.61 7.37 -3.36
N ILE A 145 5.74 7.45 -4.08
CA ILE A 145 5.87 8.14 -5.36
C ILE A 145 5.73 7.12 -6.49
N GLY A 146 4.53 7.02 -7.02
CA GLY A 146 4.14 5.99 -7.99
C GLY A 146 3.77 4.66 -7.34
N ASN A 147 2.91 3.90 -7.99
CA ASN A 147 2.51 2.55 -7.59
C ASN A 147 3.07 1.52 -8.57
N GLU A 148 3.79 0.51 -8.04
CA GLU A 148 4.35 -0.60 -8.82
C GLU A 148 5.03 -0.14 -10.11
N THR A 149 5.97 0.80 -9.98
CA THR A 149 6.66 1.46 -11.09
C THR A 149 7.69 0.56 -11.77
N ASN A 150 7.34 -0.71 -11.98
CA ASN A 150 8.16 -1.72 -12.63
C ASN A 150 8.49 -1.38 -14.09
N SER A 151 7.62 -0.62 -14.74
CA SER A 151 7.76 -0.13 -16.10
C SER A 151 7.87 1.39 -16.15
N GLU A 152 8.00 1.96 -17.33
CA GLU A 152 8.09 3.40 -17.53
C GLU A 152 6.77 4.09 -17.17
N ILE A 153 6.82 5.08 -16.28
CA ILE A 153 5.63 5.81 -15.81
C ILE A 153 5.10 6.81 -16.85
N LEU A 154 3.84 7.20 -16.67
CA LEU A 154 3.15 8.21 -17.49
C LEU A 154 3.19 7.89 -18.99
N GLN A 155 2.80 6.66 -19.32
CA GLN A 155 2.63 6.20 -20.69
C GLN A 155 1.25 6.58 -21.26
N PRO A 156 1.12 6.80 -22.56
CA PRO A 156 -0.19 6.93 -23.19
C PRO A 156 -1.07 5.70 -22.91
N GLU A 157 -2.37 5.90 -22.75
CA GLU A 157 -3.32 4.81 -22.50
C GLU A 157 -3.22 3.72 -23.58
N GLY A 158 -3.21 2.47 -23.13
CA GLY A 158 -3.06 1.29 -23.99
C GLY A 158 -1.64 1.05 -24.50
N LYS A 159 -0.66 1.85 -24.08
CA LYS A 159 0.75 1.62 -24.39
C LYS A 159 1.49 1.11 -23.16
N HIS A 160 2.40 0.19 -23.42
CA HIS A 160 3.36 -0.32 -22.46
C HIS A 160 4.75 -0.19 -23.07
N ALA A 161 5.70 0.42 -22.35
CA ALA A 161 7.07 0.51 -22.81
C ALA A 161 7.79 -0.83 -22.63
N GLU A 162 8.29 -1.42 -23.71
CA GLU A 162 9.08 -2.67 -23.64
C GLU A 162 10.38 -2.50 -22.82
N LYS A 163 10.92 -1.29 -22.81
CA LYS A 163 12.10 -0.92 -22.02
C LYS A 163 11.90 0.44 -21.39
N ILE A 164 12.38 0.60 -20.18
CA ILE A 164 12.35 1.88 -19.47
C ILE A 164 13.36 2.82 -20.11
N ASN A 165 12.92 4.01 -20.52
CA ASN A 165 13.81 5.14 -20.76
C ASN A 165 14.20 5.73 -19.40
N TRP A 166 15.33 5.31 -18.87
CA TRP A 166 15.78 5.66 -17.53
C TRP A 166 16.04 7.16 -17.37
N GLU A 167 16.56 7.85 -18.37
CA GLU A 167 16.74 9.31 -18.32
C GLU A 167 15.39 10.02 -18.04
N ARG A 168 14.34 9.66 -18.80
CA ARG A 168 13.00 10.19 -18.61
C ARG A 168 12.38 9.72 -17.28
N ASN A 169 12.44 8.44 -16.99
CA ASN A 169 11.77 7.85 -15.83
C ASN A 169 12.36 8.36 -14.51
N ALA A 170 13.69 8.44 -14.42
CA ALA A 170 14.40 8.98 -13.27
C ALA A 170 14.10 10.47 -13.08
N PHE A 171 14.10 11.26 -14.16
CA PHE A 171 13.72 12.67 -14.07
C PHE A 171 12.31 12.83 -13.47
N LEU A 172 11.32 12.08 -13.96
CA LEU A 172 9.93 12.19 -13.51
C LEU A 172 9.74 11.75 -12.05
N LEU A 173 10.31 10.60 -11.65
CA LEU A 173 10.24 10.13 -10.26
C LEU A 173 10.93 11.10 -9.29
N ASN A 174 12.09 11.63 -9.68
CA ASN A 174 12.80 12.63 -8.88
C ASN A 174 11.99 13.92 -8.68
N GLN A 175 11.09 14.31 -9.59
CA GLN A 175 10.21 15.47 -9.38
C GLN A 175 9.21 15.23 -8.23
N GLY A 176 8.64 14.02 -8.14
CA GLY A 176 7.78 13.65 -7.02
C GLY A 176 8.54 13.62 -5.69
N LEU A 177 9.73 13.03 -5.67
CA LEU A 177 10.61 12.98 -4.48
C LEU A 177 11.04 14.39 -4.05
N LEU A 178 11.38 15.26 -5.01
CA LEU A 178 11.76 16.66 -4.78
C LEU A 178 10.61 17.45 -4.15
N ALA A 179 9.38 17.28 -4.65
CA ALA A 179 8.21 17.97 -4.12
C ALA A 179 8.01 17.71 -2.63
N VAL A 180 8.20 16.45 -2.19
CA VAL A 180 8.10 16.07 -0.76
C VAL A 180 9.26 16.67 0.04
N LYS A 181 10.48 16.64 -0.50
CA LYS A 181 11.66 17.24 0.14
C LYS A 181 11.47 18.73 0.36
N ASP A 182 11.12 19.49 -0.68
CA ASP A 182 10.94 20.94 -0.60
C ASP A 182 9.78 21.32 0.32
N PHE A 183 8.73 20.47 0.33
CA PHE A 183 7.63 20.64 1.27
C PHE A 183 8.10 20.48 2.73
N ASN A 184 8.89 19.42 3.02
CA ASN A 184 9.45 19.19 4.35
C ASN A 184 10.33 20.35 4.80
N GLU A 185 11.21 20.84 3.93
CA GLU A 185 12.11 21.96 4.23
C GLU A 185 11.33 23.25 4.55
N LYS A 186 10.34 23.58 3.73
CA LYS A 186 9.52 24.79 3.90
C LYS A 186 8.68 24.78 5.16
N HIS A 187 8.06 23.62 5.47
CA HIS A 187 7.10 23.49 6.58
C HIS A 187 7.69 22.85 7.83
N GLN A 188 9.00 22.54 7.84
CA GLN A 188 9.69 21.86 8.94
C GLN A 188 8.99 20.56 9.36
N THR A 189 8.58 19.77 8.36
CA THR A 189 7.96 18.45 8.53
C THR A 189 8.94 17.34 8.19
N ASN A 190 8.58 16.08 8.45
CA ASN A 190 9.44 14.91 8.19
C ASN A 190 8.64 13.79 7.53
N ILE A 191 7.99 14.09 6.40
CA ILE A 191 7.30 13.08 5.60
C ILE A 191 8.35 12.22 4.92
N GLN A 192 8.28 10.91 5.11
CA GLN A 192 9.20 9.95 4.50
C GLN A 192 8.76 9.63 3.07
N ARG A 193 9.72 9.37 2.18
CA ARG A 193 9.48 9.09 0.75
C ARG A 193 9.71 7.62 0.47
N MET A 194 8.82 7.02 -0.30
CA MET A 194 8.87 5.61 -0.68
C MET A 194 8.79 5.47 -2.19
N LEU A 195 9.56 4.51 -2.74
CA LEU A 195 9.37 3.96 -4.08
C LEU A 195 8.85 2.54 -3.97
N HIS A 196 7.96 2.13 -4.87
CA HIS A 196 7.26 0.86 -4.81
C HIS A 196 7.39 0.05 -6.08
N ILE A 197 7.85 -1.20 -5.93
CA ILE A 197 8.05 -2.16 -7.02
C ILE A 197 7.34 -3.47 -6.70
N ALA A 198 6.64 -4.00 -7.70
CA ALA A 198 6.00 -5.31 -7.58
C ALA A 198 7.04 -6.43 -7.67
N GLN A 199 7.00 -7.31 -6.71
CA GLN A 199 7.77 -8.52 -6.51
C GLN A 199 9.28 -8.32 -6.25
N PRO A 200 9.86 -9.09 -5.32
CA PRO A 200 11.26 -8.97 -4.91
C PRO A 200 12.26 -9.09 -6.06
N GLU A 201 12.05 -10.04 -6.99
CA GLU A 201 12.90 -10.24 -8.15
C GLU A 201 13.01 -9.00 -9.04
N ASN A 202 11.91 -8.26 -9.19
CA ASN A 202 11.89 -7.03 -9.96
C ASN A 202 12.58 -5.89 -9.21
N ALA A 203 12.38 -5.80 -7.90
CA ALA A 203 13.02 -4.77 -7.08
C ALA A 203 14.54 -4.88 -7.12
N LEU A 204 15.12 -6.09 -7.12
CA LEU A 204 16.56 -6.29 -7.13
C LEU A 204 17.24 -5.65 -8.35
N TRP A 205 16.68 -5.80 -9.55
CA TRP A 205 17.23 -5.17 -10.74
C TRP A 205 16.79 -3.71 -10.91
N TRP A 206 15.53 -3.41 -10.56
CA TRP A 206 14.97 -2.06 -10.75
C TRP A 206 15.70 -1.01 -9.92
N PHE A 207 15.95 -1.29 -8.64
CA PHE A 207 16.69 -0.37 -7.77
C PHE A 207 18.16 -0.24 -8.17
N GLU A 208 18.75 -1.26 -8.79
CA GLU A 208 20.08 -1.15 -9.39
C GLU A 208 20.11 -0.10 -10.51
N GLU A 209 19.21 -0.23 -11.47
CA GLU A 209 19.09 0.71 -12.58
C GLU A 209 18.68 2.12 -12.06
N ALA A 210 17.74 2.20 -11.13
CA ALA A 210 17.32 3.46 -10.54
C ALA A 210 18.49 4.22 -9.89
N HIS A 211 19.30 3.52 -9.10
CA HIS A 211 20.49 4.12 -8.47
C HIS A 211 21.51 4.59 -9.51
N GLN A 212 21.81 3.77 -10.53
CA GLN A 212 22.72 4.15 -11.62
C GLN A 212 22.23 5.39 -12.40
N ASN A 213 20.91 5.64 -12.41
CA ASN A 213 20.28 6.79 -13.06
C ASN A 213 19.91 7.94 -12.10
N GLY A 214 20.48 7.95 -10.88
CA GLY A 214 20.39 9.10 -9.96
C GLY A 214 19.07 9.20 -9.20
N ILE A 215 18.38 8.09 -8.94
CA ILE A 215 17.23 8.04 -8.03
C ILE A 215 17.72 7.60 -6.65
N GLU A 216 17.97 8.54 -5.74
CA GLU A 216 18.60 8.27 -4.44
C GLU A 216 17.85 8.88 -3.24
N ASN A 217 17.05 9.90 -3.48
CA ASN A 217 16.45 10.73 -2.42
C ASN A 217 15.13 10.16 -1.90
N TYR A 218 15.13 8.92 -1.40
CA TYR A 218 14.01 8.25 -0.75
C TYR A 218 14.49 7.53 0.52
N GLU A 219 13.58 7.26 1.44
CA GLU A 219 13.86 6.58 2.71
C GLU A 219 13.42 5.11 2.70
N TRP A 220 12.39 4.78 1.92
CA TRP A 220 11.72 3.48 1.94
C TRP A 220 11.71 2.80 0.58
N ILE A 221 11.93 1.49 0.59
CA ILE A 221 11.62 0.58 -0.51
C ILE A 221 10.33 -0.15 -0.14
N GLY A 222 9.26 0.08 -0.92
CA GLY A 222 8.00 -0.65 -0.86
C GLY A 222 8.01 -1.81 -1.85
N LEU A 223 7.47 -2.96 -1.44
CA LEU A 223 7.37 -4.16 -2.26
C LEU A 223 5.96 -4.72 -2.23
N SER A 224 5.40 -5.10 -3.37
CA SER A 224 4.32 -6.10 -3.39
C SER A 224 4.94 -7.49 -3.30
N TYR A 225 4.37 -8.35 -2.47
CA TYR A 225 4.73 -9.75 -2.42
C TYR A 225 3.47 -10.62 -2.44
N TYR A 226 3.23 -11.24 -3.56
CA TYR A 226 2.16 -12.22 -3.76
C TYR A 226 2.80 -13.53 -4.25
N PRO A 227 2.69 -14.64 -3.51
CA PRO A 227 3.27 -15.92 -3.94
C PRO A 227 2.81 -16.36 -5.31
N LEU A 228 1.59 -15.98 -5.72
CA LEU A 228 1.03 -16.28 -7.04
C LEU A 228 1.90 -15.73 -8.19
N TRP A 229 2.53 -14.57 -8.00
CA TRP A 229 3.24 -13.85 -9.06
C TRP A 229 4.74 -13.71 -8.81
N SER A 230 5.22 -14.06 -7.60
CA SER A 230 6.65 -13.99 -7.27
C SER A 230 7.37 -15.29 -7.63
N LYS A 231 8.62 -15.15 -8.04
CA LYS A 231 9.57 -16.26 -8.18
C LYS A 231 10.19 -16.66 -6.85
N TYR A 232 10.14 -15.78 -5.85
CA TYR A 232 10.64 -16.05 -4.51
C TYR A 232 9.59 -16.76 -3.68
N THR A 233 9.97 -17.88 -3.07
CA THR A 233 9.14 -18.49 -2.01
C THR A 233 9.16 -17.62 -0.74
N MET A 234 8.24 -17.90 0.18
CA MET A 234 8.21 -17.18 1.46
C MET A 234 9.51 -17.37 2.27
N GLU A 235 10.16 -18.54 2.17
CA GLU A 235 11.42 -18.84 2.84
C GLU A 235 12.62 -18.10 2.22
N GLN A 236 12.57 -17.80 0.93
CA GLN A 236 13.60 -17.07 0.20
C GLN A 236 13.45 -15.54 0.33
N LEU A 237 12.25 -15.07 0.69
CA LEU A 237 11.95 -13.64 0.81
C LEU A 237 12.94 -12.87 1.71
N PRO A 238 13.36 -13.39 2.90
CA PRO A 238 14.31 -12.68 3.75
C PRO A 238 15.63 -12.35 3.07
N GLU A 239 16.14 -13.21 2.20
CA GLU A 239 17.39 -12.97 1.45
C GLU A 239 17.25 -11.76 0.53
N ALA A 240 16.18 -11.71 -0.28
CA ALA A 240 15.93 -10.58 -1.18
C ALA A 240 15.78 -9.25 -0.41
N LEU A 241 15.05 -9.27 0.72
CA LEU A 241 14.87 -8.08 1.57
C LEU A 241 16.21 -7.63 2.18
N SER A 242 17.04 -8.56 2.66
CA SER A 242 18.37 -8.24 3.23
C SER A 242 19.30 -7.62 2.19
N ILE A 243 19.32 -8.18 0.96
CA ILE A 243 20.13 -7.64 -0.15
C ILE A 243 19.73 -6.18 -0.43
N LEU A 244 18.44 -5.89 -0.57
CA LEU A 244 17.95 -4.53 -0.82
C LEU A 244 18.33 -3.58 0.33
N LYS A 245 18.13 -4.01 1.57
CA LYS A 245 18.43 -3.22 2.75
C LYS A 245 19.92 -2.90 2.87
N GLU A 246 20.77 -3.91 2.74
CA GLU A 246 22.22 -3.76 2.87
C GLU A 246 22.81 -2.92 1.75
N LYS A 247 22.33 -3.12 0.51
CA LYS A 247 22.86 -2.44 -0.66
C LYS A 247 22.50 -0.95 -0.68
N TYR A 248 21.24 -0.61 -0.41
CA TYR A 248 20.75 0.76 -0.55
C TYR A 248 20.63 1.51 0.78
N GLN A 249 20.83 0.85 1.93
CA GLN A 249 20.70 1.44 3.27
C GLN A 249 19.36 2.15 3.46
N LYS A 250 18.28 1.56 2.92
CA LYS A 250 16.90 2.04 3.03
C LYS A 250 16.07 1.14 3.93
N GLU A 251 15.00 1.68 4.49
CA GLU A 251 14.03 0.86 5.19
C GLU A 251 13.16 0.09 4.18
N ILE A 252 12.80 -1.14 4.51
CA ILE A 252 12.02 -2.02 3.64
C ILE A 252 10.63 -2.25 4.23
N MET A 253 9.60 -2.19 3.38
CA MET A 253 8.23 -2.53 3.75
C MET A 253 7.57 -3.37 2.65
N ILE A 254 6.92 -4.46 3.03
CA ILE A 254 5.95 -5.11 2.14
C ILE A 254 4.67 -4.29 2.21
N VAL A 255 4.35 -3.56 1.14
CA VAL A 255 3.20 -2.64 1.11
C VAL A 255 1.96 -3.27 0.51
N GLU A 256 2.11 -4.42 -0.15
CA GLU A 256 0.99 -5.22 -0.66
C GLU A 256 1.26 -6.71 -0.49
N THR A 257 0.26 -7.39 0.04
CA THR A 257 0.14 -8.85 0.06
C THR A 257 -1.30 -9.23 0.37
N ALA A 258 -1.69 -10.45 0.01
CA ALA A 258 -2.95 -11.03 0.45
C ALA A 258 -2.92 -12.56 0.35
N TYR A 259 -3.87 -13.20 1.01
CA TYR A 259 -4.06 -14.65 0.96
C TYR A 259 -5.55 -15.00 1.07
N PRO A 260 -6.09 -15.91 0.24
CA PRO A 260 -7.51 -16.24 0.28
C PRO A 260 -7.85 -17.13 1.48
N PHE A 261 -8.97 -16.84 2.13
CA PHE A 261 -9.55 -17.70 3.18
C PHE A 261 -10.58 -18.68 2.62
N THR A 262 -11.03 -18.47 1.39
CA THR A 262 -11.94 -19.34 0.65
C THR A 262 -11.66 -19.24 -0.86
N LEU A 263 -12.09 -20.22 -1.64
CA LEU A 263 -12.06 -20.15 -3.12
C LEU A 263 -13.45 -19.82 -3.71
N THR A 264 -14.46 -19.67 -2.86
CA THR A 264 -15.81 -19.33 -3.29
C THR A 264 -15.89 -17.85 -3.68
N ASN A 265 -16.40 -17.55 -4.88
CA ASN A 265 -16.88 -16.21 -5.20
C ASN A 265 -18.18 -15.97 -4.42
N ILE A 266 -18.19 -14.99 -3.54
CA ILE A 266 -19.35 -14.73 -2.66
C ILE A 266 -20.38 -13.90 -3.42
N ASP A 267 -19.95 -13.06 -4.35
CA ASP A 267 -20.82 -12.36 -5.30
C ASP A 267 -20.60 -12.85 -6.75
N LYS A 268 -20.99 -12.04 -7.75
CA LYS A 268 -20.86 -12.38 -9.17
C LYS A 268 -19.50 -12.00 -9.77
N ALA A 269 -18.70 -11.24 -9.05
CA ALA A 269 -17.35 -10.90 -9.48
C ALA A 269 -16.41 -12.09 -9.27
N ASN A 270 -15.59 -12.40 -10.26
CA ASN A 270 -14.60 -13.46 -10.13
C ASN A 270 -13.42 -12.96 -9.29
N ASN A 271 -13.06 -13.71 -8.27
CA ASN A 271 -11.90 -13.41 -7.44
C ASN A 271 -10.59 -13.57 -8.21
N ILE A 272 -9.68 -12.62 -8.04
CA ILE A 272 -8.34 -12.63 -8.66
C ILE A 272 -7.48 -13.74 -8.05
N LEU A 273 -7.51 -13.88 -6.72
CA LEU A 273 -6.79 -14.94 -6.02
C LEU A 273 -7.59 -16.25 -6.09
N ASN A 274 -7.11 -17.20 -6.85
CA ASN A 274 -7.70 -18.51 -7.07
C ASN A 274 -6.81 -19.63 -6.46
N GLU A 275 -7.07 -20.89 -6.83
CA GLU A 275 -6.32 -22.05 -6.33
C GLU A 275 -4.80 -21.98 -6.55
N LYS A 276 -4.35 -21.24 -7.57
CA LYS A 276 -2.91 -21.06 -7.86
C LYS A 276 -2.22 -20.14 -6.85
N ALA A 277 -2.98 -19.36 -6.09
CA ALA A 277 -2.45 -18.53 -5.02
C ALA A 277 -2.19 -19.30 -3.72
N LEU A 278 -2.64 -20.56 -3.63
CA LEU A 278 -2.51 -21.36 -2.42
C LEU A 278 -1.11 -21.93 -2.27
N LEU A 279 -0.61 -21.88 -1.05
CA LEU A 279 0.62 -22.55 -0.62
C LEU A 279 0.25 -23.80 0.19
N PRO A 280 0.94 -24.94 0.00
CA PRO A 280 0.60 -26.20 0.68
C PRO A 280 0.57 -26.09 2.21
N GLU A 281 1.39 -25.22 2.79
CA GLU A 281 1.55 -25.03 4.23
C GLU A 281 0.38 -24.24 4.86
N PHE A 282 -0.40 -23.54 4.04
CA PHE A 282 -1.50 -22.68 4.50
C PHE A 282 -2.81 -23.09 3.83
N PRO A 283 -3.66 -23.90 4.49
CA PRO A 283 -4.93 -24.31 3.92
C PRO A 283 -5.82 -23.10 3.63
N CYS A 284 -6.61 -23.18 2.54
CA CYS A 284 -7.58 -22.16 2.19
C CYS A 284 -8.72 -22.14 3.22
N SER A 285 -8.52 -21.38 4.28
CA SER A 285 -9.43 -21.25 5.42
C SER A 285 -9.11 -19.97 6.21
N PRO A 286 -10.03 -19.46 7.06
CA PRO A 286 -9.77 -18.32 7.93
C PRO A 286 -8.51 -18.48 8.80
N GLU A 287 -8.26 -19.67 9.34
CA GLU A 287 -7.06 -19.96 10.13
C GLU A 287 -5.80 -20.08 9.25
N GLY A 288 -5.93 -20.58 8.01
CA GLY A 288 -4.82 -20.63 7.06
C GLY A 288 -4.39 -19.26 6.61
N GLN A 289 -5.34 -18.35 6.31
CA GLN A 289 -5.07 -16.94 6.02
C GLN A 289 -4.32 -16.26 7.18
N LYS A 290 -4.78 -16.47 8.43
CA LYS A 290 -4.10 -15.96 9.63
C LYS A 290 -2.67 -16.50 9.75
N LYS A 291 -2.48 -17.80 9.59
CA LYS A 291 -1.16 -18.44 9.65
C LYS A 291 -0.22 -17.91 8.58
N TYR A 292 -0.71 -17.75 7.34
CA TYR A 292 0.06 -17.14 6.25
C TYR A 292 0.57 -15.75 6.65
N MET A 293 -0.30 -14.87 7.13
CA MET A 293 0.07 -13.50 7.50
C MET A 293 1.10 -13.46 8.64
N ILE A 294 0.92 -14.28 9.68
CA ILE A 294 1.88 -14.35 10.79
C ILE A 294 3.24 -14.85 10.28
N SER A 295 3.25 -15.87 9.41
CA SER A 295 4.48 -16.42 8.83
C SER A 295 5.17 -15.38 7.95
N LEU A 296 4.44 -14.66 7.09
CA LEU A 296 4.98 -13.61 6.23
C LEU A 296 5.63 -12.49 7.05
N VAL A 297 4.97 -12.01 8.10
CA VAL A 297 5.54 -10.98 8.99
C VAL A 297 6.83 -11.47 9.63
N ASN A 298 6.90 -12.73 10.09
CA ASN A 298 8.14 -13.29 10.64
C ASN A 298 9.27 -13.34 9.60
N GLN A 299 8.97 -13.71 8.35
CA GLN A 299 9.97 -13.69 7.29
C GLN A 299 10.39 -12.25 6.94
N ALA A 300 9.47 -11.31 6.91
CA ALA A 300 9.77 -9.91 6.71
C ALA A 300 10.71 -9.35 7.80
N ILE A 301 10.44 -9.66 9.07
CA ILE A 301 11.30 -9.29 10.20
C ILE A 301 12.70 -9.92 10.04
N LYS A 302 12.78 -11.20 9.68
CA LYS A 302 14.04 -11.92 9.46
C LYS A 302 14.88 -11.26 8.34
N GLY A 303 14.24 -10.78 7.28
CA GLY A 303 14.88 -10.04 6.19
C GLY A 303 15.17 -8.56 6.51
N GLY A 304 14.87 -8.11 7.72
CA GLY A 304 15.14 -6.75 8.18
C GLY A 304 14.13 -5.71 7.71
N ALA A 305 12.96 -6.12 7.19
CA ALA A 305 11.88 -5.20 6.90
C ALA A 305 11.32 -4.55 8.18
N LYS A 306 10.68 -3.42 8.01
CA LYS A 306 10.08 -2.61 9.09
C LYS A 306 8.55 -2.53 9.00
N GLY A 307 7.93 -3.27 8.08
CA GLY A 307 6.47 -3.31 7.99
C GLY A 307 5.93 -4.28 6.97
N VAL A 308 4.67 -4.64 7.18
CA VAL A 308 3.83 -5.42 6.26
C VAL A 308 2.44 -4.81 6.25
N ILE A 309 1.92 -4.50 5.06
CA ILE A 309 0.59 -3.99 4.81
C ILE A 309 -0.20 -5.06 4.04
N TYR A 310 -1.39 -5.39 4.52
CA TYR A 310 -2.32 -6.22 3.77
C TYR A 310 -3.12 -5.37 2.78
N TRP A 311 -3.21 -5.81 1.53
CA TRP A 311 -3.90 -5.07 0.48
C TRP A 311 -5.41 -5.36 0.49
N GLU A 312 -6.21 -4.30 0.62
CA GLU A 312 -7.68 -4.25 0.55
C GLU A 312 -8.41 -5.30 1.42
N PRO A 313 -8.05 -5.43 2.72
CA PRO A 313 -8.70 -6.40 3.61
C PRO A 313 -10.17 -6.09 3.89
N ALA A 314 -10.65 -4.94 3.47
CA ALA A 314 -12.01 -4.47 3.69
C ALA A 314 -12.82 -4.29 2.39
N TRP A 315 -12.33 -4.74 1.23
CA TRP A 315 -13.07 -4.71 -0.03
C TRP A 315 -14.06 -5.89 -0.09
N VAL A 316 -15.09 -5.80 0.76
CA VAL A 316 -16.14 -6.82 0.88
C VAL A 316 -17.16 -6.74 -0.26
N THR A 317 -17.91 -7.81 -0.47
CA THR A 317 -19.07 -7.83 -1.34
C THR A 317 -20.05 -6.69 -1.02
N SER A 318 -20.44 -5.93 -2.03
CA SER A 318 -21.36 -4.79 -1.93
C SER A 318 -22.06 -4.51 -3.27
N ASN A 319 -22.82 -3.43 -3.34
CA ASN A 319 -23.35 -2.91 -4.60
C ASN A 319 -22.39 -1.97 -5.34
N ALA A 320 -21.14 -1.83 -4.86
CA ALA A 320 -20.14 -1.02 -5.53
C ALA A 320 -19.92 -1.48 -6.98
N HIS A 321 -19.76 -0.51 -7.86
CA HIS A 321 -19.51 -0.75 -9.28
C HIS A 321 -18.19 -0.12 -9.67
N THR A 322 -17.20 -0.97 -9.88
CA THR A 322 -15.85 -0.58 -10.31
C THR A 322 -15.70 -0.68 -11.82
N LEU A 323 -14.53 -0.33 -12.38
CA LEU A 323 -14.19 -0.53 -13.78
C LEU A 323 -14.31 -2.00 -14.24
N TRP A 324 -14.19 -2.95 -13.33
CA TRP A 324 -14.26 -4.38 -13.63
C TRP A 324 -15.66 -4.97 -13.46
N GLY A 325 -16.63 -4.17 -13.00
CA GLY A 325 -18.00 -4.62 -12.79
C GLY A 325 -18.52 -4.41 -11.38
N ARG A 326 -19.65 -5.04 -11.08
CA ARG A 326 -20.30 -4.94 -9.76
C ARG A 326 -19.82 -6.05 -8.84
N GLY A 327 -19.51 -5.70 -7.60
CA GLY A 327 -19.07 -6.60 -6.56
C GLY A 327 -17.59 -6.44 -6.21
N SER A 328 -17.04 -7.43 -5.53
CA SER A 328 -15.63 -7.45 -5.10
C SER A 328 -14.87 -8.57 -5.79
N HIS A 329 -13.82 -8.23 -6.54
CA HIS A 329 -12.88 -9.20 -7.10
C HIS A 329 -11.88 -9.73 -6.06
N TRP A 330 -12.15 -9.43 -4.76
CA TRP A 330 -11.24 -9.70 -3.63
C TRP A 330 -11.96 -10.24 -2.39
N ASP A 331 -13.27 -10.53 -2.50
CA ASP A 331 -14.10 -10.90 -1.36
C ASP A 331 -13.66 -12.19 -0.65
N ASN A 332 -12.91 -13.03 -1.34
CA ASN A 332 -12.32 -14.26 -0.80
C ASN A 332 -11.00 -14.04 -0.04
N ALA A 333 -10.45 -12.83 -0.07
CA ALA A 333 -9.18 -12.48 0.59
C ALA A 333 -9.32 -11.36 1.63
N THR A 334 -10.55 -10.91 1.91
CA THR A 334 -10.82 -9.88 2.92
C THR A 334 -10.66 -10.41 4.36
N PHE A 335 -10.67 -9.50 5.33
CA PHE A 335 -10.68 -9.82 6.76
C PHE A 335 -12.09 -9.97 7.33
N PHE A 336 -13.06 -10.01 6.43
CA PHE A 336 -14.47 -10.11 6.76
C PHE A 336 -15.12 -11.17 5.86
N ASP A 337 -15.91 -12.04 6.46
CA ASP A 337 -16.65 -13.07 5.72
C ASP A 337 -17.97 -12.49 5.17
N SER A 338 -17.99 -12.15 3.88
CA SER A 338 -19.19 -11.63 3.22
C SER A 338 -20.33 -12.66 3.15
N SER A 339 -20.03 -13.95 3.22
CA SER A 339 -21.06 -15.00 3.32
C SER A 339 -21.73 -15.03 4.70
N ASN A 340 -21.07 -14.48 5.71
CA ASN A 340 -21.53 -14.36 7.08
C ASN A 340 -21.74 -12.88 7.49
N GLN A 341 -22.41 -12.10 6.64
CA GLN A 341 -22.77 -10.71 6.91
C GLN A 341 -21.57 -9.79 7.22
N ASN A 342 -20.44 -10.02 6.61
CA ASN A 342 -19.17 -9.34 6.85
C ASN A 342 -18.70 -9.41 8.32
N GLU A 343 -18.84 -10.58 8.95
CA GLU A 343 -18.27 -10.82 10.28
C GLU A 343 -16.76 -10.92 10.19
N ALA A 344 -16.06 -10.30 11.14
CA ALA A 344 -14.61 -10.25 11.18
C ALA A 344 -13.98 -11.64 11.38
N LEU A 345 -12.95 -11.93 10.63
CA LEU A 345 -12.23 -13.19 10.60
C LEU A 345 -11.04 -13.22 11.60
N PRO A 346 -10.53 -14.42 11.96
CA PRO A 346 -9.40 -14.58 12.87
C PRO A 346 -8.10 -13.93 12.39
N VAL A 347 -7.96 -13.64 11.10
CA VAL A 347 -6.76 -13.01 10.51
C VAL A 347 -6.42 -11.66 11.13
N PHE A 348 -7.38 -10.95 11.72
CA PHE A 348 -7.10 -9.72 12.49
C PHE A 348 -6.05 -9.92 13.59
N ASP A 349 -5.84 -11.16 14.06
CA ASP A 349 -4.83 -11.47 15.07
C ASP A 349 -3.39 -11.26 14.56
N PHE A 350 -3.16 -11.18 13.24
CA PHE A 350 -1.82 -10.86 12.72
C PHE A 350 -1.35 -9.45 13.12
N PHE A 351 -2.24 -8.53 13.44
CA PHE A 351 -1.87 -7.21 13.98
C PHE A 351 -1.39 -7.24 15.43
N ASN A 352 -1.50 -8.39 16.11
CA ASN A 352 -1.08 -8.52 17.50
C ASN A 352 0.45 -8.62 17.59
N PRO A 353 1.17 -7.61 18.13
CA PRO A 353 2.62 -7.61 18.19
C PRO A 353 3.19 -8.76 19.06
N LYS A 354 2.38 -9.40 19.90
CA LYS A 354 2.79 -10.56 20.70
C LYS A 354 3.06 -11.81 19.85
N ASN A 355 2.63 -11.84 18.60
CA ASN A 355 2.90 -12.94 17.68
C ASN A 355 4.33 -12.91 17.12
N TYR A 356 5.12 -11.87 17.41
CA TYR A 356 6.41 -11.60 16.78
C TYR A 356 7.52 -11.37 17.80
N LEU A 357 8.71 -11.82 17.42
CA LEU A 357 9.95 -11.48 18.13
C LEU A 357 10.65 -10.38 17.32
N PHE A 358 10.38 -9.13 17.66
CA PHE A 358 11.09 -8.02 17.05
C PHE A 358 12.54 -8.01 17.56
N GLN A 359 13.50 -7.87 16.63
CA GLN A 359 14.89 -7.67 17.01
C GLN A 359 14.99 -6.33 17.77
N THR A 360 15.43 -6.39 19.01
CA THR A 360 15.84 -5.19 19.76
C THR A 360 17.19 -4.74 19.20
N ASN A 361 17.21 -3.56 18.57
CA ASN A 361 18.47 -2.90 18.19
C ASN A 361 19.25 -2.48 19.43
#